data_44c650bb1b8ae8c1285a27294a514fe6
#
_entry.id   44c650bb1b8ae8c1285a27294a514fe6
#
_cell.length_a   1.000
_cell.length_b   1.000
_cell.length_c   1.000
_cell.angle_alpha   90.00
_cell.angle_beta   90.00
_cell.angle_gamma   90.00
#
_symmetry.space_group_name_H-M   'P 1'
#
loop_
_entity.id
_entity.type
_entity.pdbx_description
1 polymer ?
#
loop_
_entity_poly.entity_id
_entity_poly.type
_entity_poly.pdbx_seq_one_letter_code
_entity_poly.pdbx_strand_id
1 'polypeptide(L)'
;MPNFTQEEFEKERDKLIEGLKTQEKSVSAVAERVENVLAYGKNHPAGEYLSEETIKNVSLSDVKQNYRTYFVPQNAYLVIIGDVKTKDIKKSVEKLFGPWVKATAPNQTYSNPTNVQYTQINFVDMPNAVQSEMILMNTVSLKMSDPDFFPVILANQVFGGDFNSYLNMNLREAHGWTYGASSYVGADKYTNSKFVASSQVRNAVTDSAVVEALKELKRIRTEKVSDEILNNVKAGYIGRFVMQVEKPATVARYAVNSLTQGLPADFYENYIKSINAVTADDVMRVANKYMLKDNLRILIVSKGSEVIPALEKLKIPMFYFDKYGNPTEKPAMKKAVPAGVTAKTVVDNYIKAIGGEKAVKAVKTISFVGEAKHPQAPMPIAYVMKIDSKGKFMDEISMAGMGSLVKQVVNGNTAYVSQQGQKMPIEGDDLAEMKEIAMPFSETLLATKAGVKVDAIEPINGSDAYVVVNGDTTHYFDVASGLKVAESKSMEQQGQKITLMTSFNNYKEVKGVKVPFNIIKNLGFELDVKMTEVNINEGVTDADFQ
;
A
#
# COMPACT_ATOMS: atom_id res chain seq x y z
N MET A 1 -1.51 -5.04 -37.18
CA MET A 1 -2.58 -5.15 -36.15
C MET A 1 -2.08 -6.03 -35.04
N PRO A 2 -2.38 -5.74 -33.77
CA PRO A 2 -2.08 -6.66 -32.67
C PRO A 2 -2.79 -8.00 -32.89
N ASN A 3 -2.12 -9.08 -32.50
CA ASN A 3 -2.71 -10.41 -32.57
C ASN A 3 -3.31 -10.77 -31.21
N PHE A 4 -4.62 -10.57 -31.05
CA PHE A 4 -5.35 -10.94 -29.84
C PHE A 4 -5.75 -12.41 -29.92
N THR A 5 -5.01 -13.29 -29.25
CA THR A 5 -5.29 -14.74 -29.18
C THR A 5 -6.09 -15.07 -27.92
N GLN A 6 -6.82 -16.19 -27.92
CA GLN A 6 -7.55 -16.68 -26.75
C GLN A 6 -6.57 -17.04 -25.61
N GLU A 7 -5.48 -17.69 -25.92
CA GLU A 7 -4.45 -18.11 -24.97
C GLU A 7 -3.86 -16.91 -24.19
N GLU A 8 -3.41 -15.86 -24.90
CA GLU A 8 -2.86 -14.67 -24.22
C GLU A 8 -3.92 -13.90 -23.45
N PHE A 9 -5.16 -13.86 -23.92
CA PHE A 9 -6.26 -13.24 -23.20
C PHE A 9 -6.53 -13.97 -21.86
N GLU A 10 -6.59 -15.29 -21.86
CA GLU A 10 -6.81 -16.10 -20.65
C GLU A 10 -5.65 -15.93 -19.66
N LYS A 11 -4.43 -15.96 -20.14
CA LYS A 11 -3.23 -15.77 -19.32
C LYS A 11 -3.21 -14.38 -18.65
N GLU A 12 -3.49 -13.30 -19.39
CA GLU A 12 -3.53 -11.95 -18.81
C GLU A 12 -4.73 -11.78 -17.85
N ARG A 13 -5.89 -12.37 -18.16
CA ARG A 13 -7.05 -12.40 -17.26
C ARG A 13 -6.70 -13.07 -15.93
N ASP A 14 -6.10 -14.24 -15.96
CA ASP A 14 -5.75 -15.02 -14.76
C ASP A 14 -4.68 -14.29 -13.92
N LYS A 15 -3.71 -13.65 -14.57
CA LYS A 15 -2.71 -12.80 -13.93
C LYS A 15 -3.33 -11.58 -13.24
N LEU A 16 -4.32 -10.92 -13.86
CA LEU A 16 -5.05 -9.81 -13.26
C LEU A 16 -5.83 -10.26 -12.01
N ILE A 17 -6.50 -11.43 -12.07
CA ILE A 17 -7.23 -11.99 -10.93
C ILE A 17 -6.30 -12.31 -9.76
N GLU A 18 -5.14 -12.92 -10.03
CA GLU A 18 -4.14 -13.19 -8.99
C GLU A 18 -3.58 -11.89 -8.39
N GLY A 19 -3.32 -10.87 -9.23
CA GLY A 19 -2.91 -9.55 -8.75
C GLY A 19 -3.94 -8.90 -7.83
N LEU A 20 -5.24 -9.00 -8.16
CA LEU A 20 -6.32 -8.45 -7.32
C LEU A 20 -6.37 -9.10 -5.94
N LYS A 21 -6.20 -10.40 -5.83
CA LYS A 21 -6.20 -11.11 -4.53
C LYS A 21 -5.12 -10.58 -3.59
N THR A 22 -3.98 -10.20 -4.14
CA THR A 22 -2.90 -9.57 -3.37
C THR A 22 -3.26 -8.13 -2.99
N GLN A 23 -3.79 -7.34 -3.93
CA GLN A 23 -4.20 -5.95 -3.69
C GLN A 23 -5.31 -5.82 -2.65
N GLU A 24 -6.20 -6.79 -2.53
CA GLU A 24 -7.27 -6.79 -1.53
C GLU A 24 -6.79 -6.84 -0.07
N LYS A 25 -5.56 -7.29 0.15
CA LYS A 25 -4.91 -7.34 1.46
C LYS A 25 -4.03 -6.14 1.75
N SER A 26 -3.71 -5.34 0.74
CA SER A 26 -2.86 -4.15 0.85
C SER A 26 -3.68 -2.95 1.32
N VAL A 27 -3.27 -2.33 2.43
CA VAL A 27 -3.90 -1.13 2.98
C VAL A 27 -3.88 0.01 1.96
N SER A 28 -2.74 0.24 1.31
CA SER A 28 -2.58 1.31 0.31
C SER A 28 -3.41 1.06 -0.95
N ALA A 29 -3.48 -0.19 -1.45
CA ALA A 29 -4.29 -0.49 -2.62
C ALA A 29 -5.81 -0.36 -2.34
N VAL A 30 -6.23 -0.73 -1.13
CA VAL A 30 -7.62 -0.50 -0.67
C VAL A 30 -7.88 1.00 -0.54
N ALA A 31 -6.96 1.77 0.03
CA ALA A 31 -7.09 3.21 0.18
C ALA A 31 -7.21 3.91 -1.19
N GLU A 32 -6.37 3.59 -2.16
CA GLU A 32 -6.44 4.14 -3.52
C GLU A 32 -7.77 3.82 -4.21
N ARG A 33 -8.24 2.59 -4.10
CA ARG A 33 -9.55 2.18 -4.64
C ARG A 33 -10.68 2.97 -4.01
N VAL A 34 -10.75 3.01 -2.69
CA VAL A 34 -11.83 3.68 -1.95
C VAL A 34 -11.76 5.19 -2.13
N GLU A 35 -10.55 5.78 -2.18
CA GLU A 35 -10.34 7.19 -2.54
C GLU A 35 -11.03 7.54 -3.86
N ASN A 36 -10.77 6.75 -4.91
CA ASN A 36 -11.34 6.98 -6.24
C ASN A 36 -12.87 6.80 -6.24
N VAL A 37 -13.38 5.74 -5.60
CA VAL A 37 -14.83 5.50 -5.47
C VAL A 37 -15.52 6.65 -4.74
N LEU A 38 -14.96 7.13 -3.64
CA LEU A 38 -15.54 8.20 -2.84
C LEU A 38 -15.45 9.57 -3.52
N ALA A 39 -14.40 9.80 -4.33
CA ALA A 39 -14.22 11.04 -5.08
C ALA A 39 -15.17 11.14 -6.28
N TYR A 40 -15.28 10.06 -7.05
CA TYR A 40 -15.94 10.09 -8.37
C TYR A 40 -17.27 9.32 -8.42
N GLY A 41 -17.46 8.36 -7.51
CA GLY A 41 -18.57 7.40 -7.59
C GLY A 41 -18.27 6.23 -8.53
N LYS A 42 -18.95 5.09 -8.29
CA LYS A 42 -18.70 3.81 -9.01
C LYS A 42 -19.08 3.83 -10.50
N ASN A 43 -19.93 4.76 -10.91
CA ASN A 43 -20.40 4.88 -12.28
C ASN A 43 -19.57 5.89 -13.11
N HIS A 44 -18.50 6.43 -12.54
CA HIS A 44 -17.58 7.32 -13.22
C HIS A 44 -16.30 6.57 -13.56
N PRO A 45 -15.70 6.72 -14.77
CA PRO A 45 -14.50 5.97 -15.16
C PRO A 45 -13.32 6.10 -14.19
N ALA A 46 -13.17 7.28 -13.55
CA ALA A 46 -12.13 7.49 -12.54
C ALA A 46 -12.46 6.88 -11.17
N GLY A 47 -13.71 6.45 -10.95
CA GLY A 47 -14.16 5.79 -9.71
C GLY A 47 -14.43 4.29 -9.88
N GLU A 48 -14.40 3.79 -11.11
CA GLU A 48 -14.49 2.35 -11.38
C GLU A 48 -13.25 1.62 -10.84
N TYR A 49 -13.45 0.38 -10.44
CA TYR A 49 -12.36 -0.49 -10.01
C TYR A 49 -12.51 -1.91 -10.57
N LEU A 50 -11.39 -2.59 -10.70
CA LEU A 50 -11.36 -3.98 -11.10
C LEU A 50 -11.81 -4.89 -9.95
N SER A 51 -12.68 -5.84 -10.24
CA SER A 51 -13.03 -6.95 -9.36
C SER A 51 -12.91 -8.27 -10.13
N GLU A 52 -12.83 -9.38 -9.41
CA GLU A 52 -12.78 -10.70 -10.04
C GLU A 52 -14.03 -10.94 -10.93
N GLU A 53 -15.19 -10.46 -10.50
CA GLU A 53 -16.43 -10.52 -11.25
C GLU A 53 -16.34 -9.70 -12.56
N THR A 54 -15.93 -8.43 -12.47
CA THR A 54 -15.84 -7.56 -13.65
C THR A 54 -14.80 -8.07 -14.66
N ILE A 55 -13.67 -8.62 -14.18
CA ILE A 55 -12.65 -9.22 -15.05
C ILE A 55 -13.19 -10.47 -15.76
N LYS A 56 -13.92 -11.34 -15.05
CA LYS A 56 -14.52 -12.54 -15.65
C LYS A 56 -15.61 -12.23 -16.66
N ASN A 57 -16.30 -11.11 -16.53
CA ASN A 57 -17.33 -10.68 -17.46
C ASN A 57 -16.77 -10.13 -18.78
N VAL A 58 -15.49 -9.78 -18.85
CA VAL A 58 -14.85 -9.33 -20.10
C VAL A 58 -14.54 -10.53 -20.99
N SER A 59 -14.90 -10.46 -22.26
CA SER A 59 -14.57 -11.43 -23.28
C SER A 59 -13.46 -10.94 -24.22
N LEU A 60 -12.82 -11.87 -24.94
CA LEU A 60 -11.88 -11.51 -26.03
C LEU A 60 -12.56 -10.66 -27.11
N SER A 61 -13.87 -10.85 -27.33
CA SER A 61 -14.66 -10.04 -28.25
C SER A 61 -14.70 -8.58 -27.81
N ASP A 62 -14.90 -8.34 -26.50
CA ASP A 62 -14.97 -6.98 -25.93
C ASP A 62 -13.61 -6.28 -26.06
N VAL A 63 -12.50 -6.99 -25.83
CA VAL A 63 -11.14 -6.46 -26.02
C VAL A 63 -10.94 -6.03 -27.48
N LYS A 64 -11.30 -6.90 -28.43
CA LYS A 64 -11.19 -6.59 -29.88
C LYS A 64 -12.11 -5.42 -30.29
N GLN A 65 -13.31 -5.37 -29.72
CA GLN A 65 -14.27 -4.27 -29.99
C GLN A 65 -13.74 -2.93 -29.44
N ASN A 66 -13.24 -2.92 -28.18
CA ASN A 66 -12.66 -1.74 -27.56
C ASN A 66 -11.46 -1.21 -28.37
N TYR A 67 -10.56 -2.11 -28.79
CA TYR A 67 -9.44 -1.74 -29.66
C TYR A 67 -9.91 -1.09 -30.96
N ARG A 68 -10.86 -1.69 -31.68
CA ARG A 68 -11.40 -1.13 -32.94
C ARG A 68 -12.08 0.23 -32.76
N THR A 69 -12.71 0.44 -31.62
CA THR A 69 -13.47 1.66 -31.31
C THR A 69 -12.57 2.85 -30.98
N TYR A 70 -11.52 2.61 -30.17
CA TYR A 70 -10.75 3.71 -29.59
C TYR A 70 -9.35 3.87 -30.17
N PHE A 71 -8.73 2.81 -30.75
CA PHE A 71 -7.43 2.88 -31.42
C PHE A 71 -7.62 3.30 -32.87
N VAL A 72 -7.90 4.57 -33.06
CA VAL A 72 -8.19 5.19 -34.35
C VAL A 72 -7.31 6.42 -34.57
N PRO A 73 -7.02 6.81 -35.86
CA PRO A 73 -6.13 7.94 -36.16
C PRO A 73 -6.50 9.25 -35.46
N GLN A 74 -7.80 9.51 -35.27
CA GLN A 74 -8.26 10.74 -34.62
C GLN A 74 -7.86 10.85 -33.14
N ASN A 75 -7.60 9.72 -32.50
CA ASN A 75 -7.16 9.67 -31.09
C ASN A 75 -5.63 9.52 -30.96
N ALA A 76 -4.89 9.55 -32.06
CA ALA A 76 -3.47 9.26 -32.09
C ALA A 76 -2.63 10.53 -32.33
N TYR A 77 -1.63 10.73 -31.51
CA TYR A 77 -0.58 11.74 -31.67
C TYR A 77 0.76 11.06 -31.77
N LEU A 78 1.49 11.32 -32.86
CA LEU A 78 2.83 10.79 -33.06
C LEU A 78 3.85 11.94 -33.02
N VAL A 79 4.76 11.89 -32.07
CA VAL A 79 5.88 12.82 -31.97
C VAL A 79 7.19 12.07 -32.15
N ILE A 80 8.04 12.55 -33.03
CA ILE A 80 9.35 11.97 -33.31
C ILE A 80 10.40 13.02 -33.04
N ILE A 81 11.35 12.69 -32.17
CA ILE A 81 12.48 13.54 -31.80
C ILE A 81 13.76 12.75 -31.96
N GLY A 82 14.76 13.35 -32.60
CA GLY A 82 16.07 12.77 -32.80
C GLY A 82 16.82 13.43 -33.94
N ASP A 83 17.99 12.88 -34.29
CA ASP A 83 18.77 13.30 -35.48
C ASP A 83 18.13 12.72 -36.74
N VAL A 84 17.06 13.35 -37.20
CA VAL A 84 16.25 12.89 -38.33
C VAL A 84 15.90 14.03 -39.28
N LYS A 85 15.82 13.70 -40.59
CA LYS A 85 15.36 14.64 -41.59
C LYS A 85 13.84 14.59 -41.71
N THR A 86 13.16 15.67 -41.41
CA THR A 86 11.66 15.77 -41.42
C THR A 86 11.03 15.21 -42.69
N LYS A 87 11.64 15.48 -43.87
CA LYS A 87 11.13 14.99 -45.15
C LYS A 87 11.12 13.46 -45.25
N ASP A 88 12.18 12.81 -44.77
CA ASP A 88 12.32 11.35 -44.86
C ASP A 88 11.40 10.66 -43.84
N ILE A 89 11.34 11.20 -42.63
CA ILE A 89 10.42 10.71 -41.60
C ILE A 89 8.96 10.86 -42.01
N LYS A 90 8.57 12.02 -42.53
CA LYS A 90 7.19 12.25 -43.02
C LYS A 90 6.82 11.20 -44.07
N LYS A 91 7.69 10.94 -45.04
CA LYS A 91 7.47 9.91 -46.08
C LYS A 91 7.31 8.51 -45.48
N SER A 92 8.13 8.17 -44.47
CA SER A 92 8.07 6.87 -43.80
C SER A 92 6.77 6.74 -43.00
N VAL A 93 6.37 7.77 -42.26
CA VAL A 93 5.12 7.80 -41.48
C VAL A 93 3.89 7.69 -42.40
N GLU A 94 3.87 8.45 -43.50
CA GLU A 94 2.79 8.38 -44.49
C GLU A 94 2.66 6.98 -45.09
N LYS A 95 3.79 6.33 -45.39
CA LYS A 95 3.81 4.95 -45.91
C LYS A 95 3.28 3.94 -44.86
N LEU A 96 3.66 4.07 -43.60
CA LEU A 96 3.33 3.09 -42.56
C LEU A 96 1.93 3.30 -41.99
N PHE A 97 1.52 4.54 -41.74
CA PHE A 97 0.27 4.89 -41.09
C PHE A 97 -0.81 5.41 -42.04
N GLY A 98 -0.46 5.80 -43.27
CA GLY A 98 -1.41 6.25 -44.30
C GLY A 98 -2.54 5.27 -44.59
N PRO A 99 -2.30 3.93 -44.61
CA PRO A 99 -3.36 2.93 -44.74
C PRO A 99 -4.25 2.76 -43.54
N TRP A 100 -3.94 3.40 -42.39
CA TRP A 100 -4.76 3.28 -41.18
C TRP A 100 -6.13 3.93 -41.38
N VAL A 101 -7.17 3.10 -41.31
CA VAL A 101 -8.54 3.53 -41.62
C VAL A 101 -8.99 4.62 -40.65
N LYS A 102 -9.43 5.74 -41.19
CA LYS A 102 -10.00 6.84 -40.39
C LYS A 102 -11.32 6.40 -39.78
N ALA A 103 -11.47 6.65 -38.48
CA ALA A 103 -12.71 6.45 -37.75
C ALA A 103 -12.78 7.46 -36.60
N THR A 104 -13.99 7.78 -36.15
CA THR A 104 -14.22 8.70 -35.04
C THR A 104 -14.53 7.88 -33.79
N ALA A 105 -13.71 8.02 -32.75
CA ALA A 105 -14.01 7.44 -31.45
C ALA A 105 -15.21 8.15 -30.81
N PRO A 106 -16.05 7.42 -30.07
CA PRO A 106 -17.12 8.02 -29.30
C PRO A 106 -16.55 9.06 -28.30
N ASN A 107 -17.18 10.21 -28.25
CA ASN A 107 -16.90 11.22 -27.22
C ASN A 107 -17.87 11.00 -26.07
N GLN A 108 -17.36 10.56 -24.93
CA GLN A 108 -18.14 10.35 -23.72
C GLN A 108 -17.98 11.56 -22.80
N THR A 109 -19.09 12.04 -22.27
CA THR A 109 -19.12 13.09 -21.24
C THR A 109 -19.62 12.48 -19.94
N TYR A 110 -18.99 12.83 -18.85
CA TYR A 110 -19.34 12.37 -17.52
C TYR A 110 -19.79 13.55 -16.67
N SER A 111 -20.68 13.29 -15.72
CA SER A 111 -21.06 14.30 -14.73
C SER A 111 -19.86 14.59 -13.82
N ASN A 112 -19.61 15.87 -13.55
CA ASN A 112 -18.57 16.23 -12.60
C ASN A 112 -18.95 15.76 -11.18
N PRO A 113 -18.02 15.13 -10.46
CA PRO A 113 -18.23 14.76 -9.07
C PRO A 113 -18.39 16.01 -8.19
N THR A 114 -19.15 15.87 -7.13
CA THR A 114 -19.37 16.93 -6.14
C THR A 114 -18.66 16.60 -4.83
N ASN A 115 -18.18 17.65 -4.16
CA ASN A 115 -17.60 17.50 -2.82
C ASN A 115 -18.71 17.25 -1.78
N VAL A 116 -18.31 16.69 -0.64
CA VAL A 116 -19.21 16.53 0.51
C VAL A 116 -19.68 17.88 1.06
N GLN A 117 -20.81 17.89 1.72
CA GLN A 117 -21.38 19.12 2.28
C GLN A 117 -20.63 19.63 3.50
N TYR A 118 -19.91 18.76 4.21
CA TYR A 118 -19.11 19.06 5.39
C TYR A 118 -17.94 18.08 5.50
N THR A 119 -16.90 18.50 6.20
CA THR A 119 -15.72 17.65 6.44
C THR A 119 -16.10 16.43 7.27
N GLN A 120 -15.69 15.26 6.80
CA GLN A 120 -16.05 13.97 7.37
C GLN A 120 -14.90 12.98 7.28
N ILE A 121 -14.85 12.06 8.25
CA ILE A 121 -13.98 10.89 8.22
C ILE A 121 -14.73 9.76 7.49
N ASN A 122 -14.07 9.18 6.51
CA ASN A 122 -14.50 7.98 5.81
C ASN A 122 -13.56 6.84 6.25
N PHE A 123 -14.06 5.88 7.00
CA PHE A 123 -13.23 4.85 7.61
C PHE A 123 -13.43 3.50 6.94
N VAL A 124 -12.32 2.81 6.64
CA VAL A 124 -12.30 1.41 6.16
C VAL A 124 -11.52 0.58 7.16
N ASP A 125 -12.17 -0.47 7.68
CA ASP A 125 -11.52 -1.39 8.60
C ASP A 125 -10.68 -2.43 7.86
N MET A 126 -9.40 -2.47 8.21
CA MET A 126 -8.44 -3.48 7.81
C MET A 126 -7.82 -4.07 9.08
N PRO A 127 -8.37 -5.16 9.64
CA PRO A 127 -7.98 -5.69 10.96
C PRO A 127 -6.50 -6.03 11.11
N ASN A 128 -5.81 -6.30 10.01
CA ASN A 128 -4.38 -6.62 9.99
C ASN A 128 -3.47 -5.41 9.70
N ALA A 129 -4.04 -4.20 9.58
CA ALA A 129 -3.27 -3.00 9.30
C ALA A 129 -2.39 -2.63 10.51
N VAL A 130 -1.08 -2.55 10.29
CA VAL A 130 -0.10 -2.11 11.29
C VAL A 130 0.16 -0.61 11.25
N GLN A 131 -0.24 0.02 10.14
CA GLN A 131 -0.20 1.47 9.92
C GLN A 131 -1.53 1.91 9.32
N SER A 132 -1.90 3.16 9.59
CA SER A 132 -3.04 3.82 8.96
C SER A 132 -2.61 4.49 7.67
N GLU A 133 -3.34 4.24 6.60
CA GLU A 133 -3.32 5.14 5.44
C GLU A 133 -4.26 6.29 5.71
N MET A 134 -3.75 7.51 5.71
CA MET A 134 -4.50 8.74 5.92
C MET A 134 -4.49 9.56 4.64
N ILE A 135 -5.67 9.89 4.12
CA ILE A 135 -5.83 10.67 2.89
C ILE A 135 -6.85 11.79 3.13
N LEU A 136 -6.42 13.03 2.96
CA LEU A 136 -7.27 14.20 2.91
C LEU A 136 -7.54 14.53 1.45
N MET A 137 -8.80 14.60 1.02
CA MET A 137 -9.11 14.84 -0.38
C MET A 137 -10.37 15.66 -0.61
N ASN A 138 -10.35 16.39 -1.72
CA ASN A 138 -11.55 16.97 -2.36
C ASN A 138 -11.38 16.98 -3.88
N THR A 139 -12.47 17.03 -4.61
CA THR A 139 -12.43 17.20 -6.07
C THR A 139 -12.20 18.66 -6.44
N VAL A 140 -11.46 18.88 -7.53
CA VAL A 140 -11.08 20.21 -8.02
C VAL A 140 -11.36 20.32 -9.52
N SER A 141 -11.87 21.49 -9.95
CA SER A 141 -11.98 21.83 -11.36
C SER A 141 -10.80 22.72 -11.72
N LEU A 142 -9.71 22.10 -12.17
CA LEU A 142 -8.49 22.78 -12.60
C LEU A 142 -8.03 22.20 -13.92
N LYS A 143 -7.63 23.04 -14.87
CA LYS A 143 -7.02 22.65 -16.14
C LYS A 143 -5.64 23.28 -16.28
N MET A 144 -4.76 22.66 -17.07
CA MET A 144 -3.44 23.24 -17.34
C MET A 144 -3.52 24.63 -18.01
N SER A 145 -4.61 24.90 -18.75
CA SER A 145 -4.85 26.20 -19.40
C SER A 145 -5.41 27.28 -18.46
N ASP A 146 -5.77 26.93 -17.22
CA ASP A 146 -6.36 27.90 -16.29
C ASP A 146 -5.30 28.86 -15.73
N PRO A 147 -5.66 30.14 -15.49
CA PRO A 147 -4.74 31.10 -14.86
C PRO A 147 -4.23 30.68 -13.49
N ASP A 148 -5.01 29.87 -12.77
CA ASP A 148 -4.67 29.36 -11.44
C ASP A 148 -3.68 28.19 -11.47
N PHE A 149 -3.34 27.63 -12.65
CA PHE A 149 -2.50 26.42 -12.76
C PHE A 149 -1.15 26.59 -12.06
N PHE A 150 -0.38 27.62 -12.40
CA PHE A 150 0.93 27.87 -11.79
C PHE A 150 0.84 28.23 -10.30
N PRO A 151 -0.06 29.12 -9.86
CA PRO A 151 -0.31 29.35 -8.45
C PRO A 151 -0.63 28.06 -7.67
N VAL A 152 -1.49 27.18 -8.20
CA VAL A 152 -1.86 25.90 -7.54
C VAL A 152 -0.67 24.96 -7.43
N ILE A 153 0.15 24.84 -8.48
CA ILE A 153 1.35 24.01 -8.43
C ILE A 153 2.27 24.49 -7.29
N LEU A 154 2.53 25.81 -7.18
CA LEU A 154 3.41 26.33 -6.14
C LEU A 154 2.78 26.21 -4.75
N ALA A 155 1.48 26.44 -4.61
CA ALA A 155 0.77 26.20 -3.36
C ALA A 155 0.90 24.75 -2.91
N ASN A 156 0.77 23.80 -3.84
CA ASN A 156 0.97 22.38 -3.56
C ASN A 156 2.40 22.07 -3.15
N GLN A 157 3.43 22.66 -3.80
CA GLN A 157 4.83 22.47 -3.40
C GLN A 157 5.08 22.97 -1.96
N VAL A 158 4.50 24.10 -1.57
CA VAL A 158 4.59 24.63 -0.19
C VAL A 158 3.88 23.70 0.79
N PHE A 159 2.70 23.16 0.42
CA PHE A 159 1.87 22.38 1.34
C PHE A 159 2.38 20.95 1.56
N GLY A 160 2.64 20.19 0.49
CA GLY A 160 3.00 18.77 0.59
C GLY A 160 3.71 18.22 -0.66
N GLY A 161 3.98 19.05 -1.68
CA GLY A 161 4.59 18.62 -2.94
C GLY A 161 6.12 18.54 -2.92
N ASP A 162 6.77 19.00 -1.84
CA ASP A 162 8.22 19.01 -1.68
C ASP A 162 8.64 18.40 -0.34
N PHE A 163 9.89 17.98 -0.23
CA PHE A 163 10.42 17.42 1.02
C PHE A 163 10.33 18.41 2.19
N ASN A 164 10.61 19.68 1.93
CA ASN A 164 10.54 20.76 2.94
C ASN A 164 9.15 21.38 3.05
N SER A 165 8.11 20.71 2.56
CA SER A 165 6.73 21.18 2.64
C SER A 165 6.19 21.19 4.07
N TYR A 166 5.17 22.00 4.33
CA TYR A 166 4.54 22.13 5.64
C TYR A 166 4.12 20.77 6.21
N LEU A 167 3.45 19.95 5.40
CA LEU A 167 2.94 18.66 5.83
C LEU A 167 4.06 17.68 6.20
N ASN A 168 5.10 17.57 5.35
CA ASN A 168 6.20 16.66 5.61
C ASN A 168 7.07 17.10 6.79
N MET A 169 7.35 18.39 6.89
CA MET A 169 8.11 18.96 8.02
C MET A 169 7.36 18.78 9.35
N ASN A 170 6.04 18.84 9.35
CA ASN A 170 5.23 18.60 10.53
C ASN A 170 5.20 17.10 10.90
N LEU A 171 4.62 16.25 10.02
CA LEU A 171 4.33 14.86 10.37
C LEU A 171 5.58 13.99 10.45
N ARG A 172 6.58 14.24 9.60
CA ARG A 172 7.83 13.47 9.56
C ARG A 172 8.90 14.04 10.47
N GLU A 173 9.31 15.30 10.24
CA GLU A 173 10.49 15.85 10.91
C GLU A 173 10.20 16.28 12.36
N ALA A 174 9.08 16.96 12.60
CA ALA A 174 8.74 17.43 13.95
C ALA A 174 8.19 16.31 14.85
N HIS A 175 7.39 15.40 14.29
CA HIS A 175 6.69 14.39 15.09
C HIS A 175 7.22 12.95 14.91
N GLY A 176 7.92 12.63 13.83
CA GLY A 176 8.42 11.28 13.58
C GLY A 176 7.31 10.22 13.43
N TRP A 177 6.12 10.60 12.96
CA TRP A 177 4.96 9.71 12.86
C TRP A 177 4.89 8.92 11.56
N THR A 178 5.65 9.34 10.57
CA THR A 178 5.66 8.78 9.21
C THR A 178 7.05 8.82 8.59
N TYR A 179 7.27 8.01 7.56
CA TYR A 179 8.42 8.11 6.66
C TYR A 179 8.29 9.24 5.63
N GLY A 180 7.07 9.73 5.41
CA GLY A 180 6.81 10.86 4.53
C GLY A 180 5.34 11.21 4.44
N ALA A 181 5.07 12.49 4.17
CA ALA A 181 3.75 13.00 3.86
C ALA A 181 3.84 13.83 2.58
N SER A 182 2.88 13.67 1.70
CA SER A 182 2.90 14.33 0.40
C SER A 182 1.52 14.83 -0.01
N SER A 183 1.49 15.77 -0.96
CA SER A 183 0.24 16.18 -1.60
C SER A 183 0.41 16.39 -3.10
N TYR A 184 -0.69 16.31 -3.81
CA TYR A 184 -0.79 16.72 -5.20
C TYR A 184 -2.14 17.36 -5.50
N VAL A 185 -2.19 18.20 -6.54
CA VAL A 185 -3.40 18.72 -7.15
C VAL A 185 -3.39 18.36 -8.62
N GLY A 186 -4.37 17.59 -9.04
CA GLY A 186 -4.49 17.20 -10.43
C GLY A 186 -5.10 18.31 -11.29
N ALA A 187 -4.75 18.32 -12.58
CA ALA A 187 -5.35 19.18 -13.58
C ALA A 187 -5.73 18.31 -14.79
N ASP A 188 -6.99 17.95 -14.88
CA ASP A 188 -7.51 17.11 -15.96
C ASP A 188 -8.39 17.93 -16.92
N LYS A 189 -8.29 17.62 -18.21
CA LYS A 189 -9.04 18.32 -19.25
C LYS A 189 -10.49 17.89 -19.32
N TYR A 190 -10.78 16.62 -19.04
CA TYR A 190 -12.05 15.99 -19.36
C TYR A 190 -12.99 15.86 -18.18
N THR A 191 -12.45 15.81 -16.95
CA THR A 191 -13.22 15.68 -15.72
C THR A 191 -12.59 16.51 -14.60
N ASN A 192 -13.31 16.67 -13.49
CA ASN A 192 -12.69 17.20 -12.28
C ASN A 192 -11.58 16.25 -11.81
N SER A 193 -10.51 16.83 -11.34
CA SER A 193 -9.41 16.10 -10.71
C SER A 193 -9.54 16.11 -9.18
N LYS A 194 -8.47 15.83 -8.46
CA LYS A 194 -8.45 15.81 -7.00
C LYS A 194 -7.32 16.70 -6.46
N PHE A 195 -7.55 17.32 -5.32
CA PHE A 195 -6.53 17.61 -4.33
C PHE A 195 -6.46 16.40 -3.41
N VAL A 196 -5.26 15.91 -3.17
CA VAL A 196 -5.00 14.78 -2.27
C VAL A 196 -3.77 15.12 -1.43
N ALA A 197 -3.88 14.90 -0.12
CA ALA A 197 -2.74 14.88 0.80
C ALA A 197 -2.74 13.56 1.55
N SER A 198 -1.64 12.83 1.53
CA SER A 198 -1.57 11.47 2.07
C SER A 198 -0.33 11.22 2.90
N SER A 199 -0.48 10.32 3.86
CA SER A 199 0.61 9.83 4.71
C SER A 199 0.25 8.48 5.31
N GLN A 200 1.25 7.60 5.42
CA GLN A 200 1.15 6.39 6.23
C GLN A 200 1.69 6.70 7.63
N VAL A 201 0.84 6.55 8.63
CA VAL A 201 1.20 6.84 10.03
C VAL A 201 0.95 5.62 10.93
N ARG A 202 1.66 5.54 12.05
CA ARG A 202 1.39 4.51 13.05
C ARG A 202 -0.05 4.61 13.55
N ASN A 203 -0.73 3.48 13.76
CA ASN A 203 -2.12 3.45 14.24
C ASN A 203 -2.33 4.32 15.49
N ALA A 204 -1.41 4.25 16.44
CA ALA A 204 -1.49 4.96 17.73
C ALA A 204 -1.48 6.49 17.64
N VAL A 205 -1.12 7.07 16.50
CA VAL A 205 -1.03 8.53 16.30
C VAL A 205 -1.92 9.04 15.16
N THR A 206 -2.84 8.20 14.68
CA THR A 206 -3.68 8.54 13.52
C THR A 206 -4.57 9.76 13.77
N ASP A 207 -5.18 9.86 14.93
CA ASP A 207 -6.01 11.02 15.34
C ASP A 207 -5.18 12.31 15.40
N SER A 208 -4.01 12.24 16.00
CA SER A 208 -3.08 13.35 16.10
C SER A 208 -2.57 13.80 14.72
N ALA A 209 -2.27 12.84 13.84
CA ALA A 209 -1.85 13.13 12.47
C ALA A 209 -2.97 13.82 11.65
N VAL A 210 -4.23 13.41 11.84
CA VAL A 210 -5.39 14.12 11.25
C VAL A 210 -5.44 15.57 11.74
N VAL A 211 -5.28 15.81 13.04
CA VAL A 211 -5.31 17.17 13.62
C VAL A 211 -4.20 18.04 13.06
N GLU A 212 -2.98 17.52 13.03
CA GLU A 212 -1.82 18.29 12.52
C GLU A 212 -1.93 18.52 11.00
N ALA A 213 -2.39 17.56 10.22
CA ALA A 213 -2.63 17.75 8.79
C ALA A 213 -3.69 18.83 8.52
N LEU A 214 -4.78 18.86 9.29
CA LEU A 214 -5.80 19.91 9.21
C LEU A 214 -5.27 21.28 9.66
N LYS A 215 -4.35 21.32 10.62
CA LYS A 215 -3.68 22.53 11.06
C LYS A 215 -2.80 23.13 9.95
N GLU A 216 -1.98 22.31 9.27
CA GLU A 216 -1.19 22.77 8.14
C GLU A 216 -2.07 23.20 6.95
N LEU A 217 -3.18 22.48 6.72
CA LEU A 217 -4.17 22.88 5.71
C LEU A 217 -4.82 24.22 6.05
N LYS A 218 -5.10 24.49 7.32
CA LYS A 218 -5.56 25.80 7.78
C LYS A 218 -4.46 26.86 7.58
N ARG A 219 -3.21 26.56 7.94
CA ARG A 219 -2.07 27.47 7.85
C ARG A 219 -1.91 28.03 6.44
N ILE A 220 -1.79 27.17 5.42
CA ILE A 220 -1.59 27.61 4.03
C ILE A 220 -2.76 28.44 3.49
N ARG A 221 -3.95 28.29 4.06
CA ARG A 221 -5.17 29.03 3.69
C ARG A 221 -5.33 30.38 4.39
N THR A 222 -4.70 30.56 5.56
CA THR A 222 -4.92 31.73 6.42
C THR A 222 -3.65 32.55 6.67
N GLU A 223 -2.47 31.99 6.41
CA GLU A 223 -1.19 32.64 6.62
C GLU A 223 -0.46 32.78 5.28
N LYS A 224 0.09 33.96 5.01
CA LYS A 224 0.93 34.14 3.83
C LYS A 224 2.21 33.34 3.98
N VAL A 225 2.58 32.59 2.96
CA VAL A 225 3.89 31.97 2.87
C VAL A 225 4.96 33.06 2.87
N SER A 226 6.07 32.85 3.60
CA SER A 226 7.19 33.82 3.60
C SER A 226 7.85 33.89 2.22
N ASP A 227 8.41 35.06 1.89
CA ASP A 227 9.14 35.26 0.64
C ASP A 227 10.31 34.27 0.50
N GLU A 228 10.97 33.92 1.59
CA GLU A 228 12.05 32.95 1.61
C GLU A 228 11.56 31.58 1.16
N ILE A 229 10.49 31.04 1.76
CA ILE A 229 9.91 29.74 1.40
C ILE A 229 9.43 29.75 -0.06
N LEU A 230 8.70 30.80 -0.47
CA LEU A 230 8.18 30.89 -1.83
C LEU A 230 9.29 30.95 -2.87
N ASN A 231 10.37 31.73 -2.60
CA ASN A 231 11.50 31.82 -3.51
C ASN A 231 12.27 30.49 -3.60
N ASN A 232 12.48 29.81 -2.48
CA ASN A 232 13.11 28.47 -2.47
C ASN A 232 12.28 27.45 -3.27
N VAL A 233 10.95 27.43 -3.11
CA VAL A 233 10.05 26.57 -3.86
C VAL A 233 10.10 26.89 -5.36
N LYS A 234 10.06 28.17 -5.75
CA LYS A 234 10.21 28.61 -7.15
C LYS A 234 11.53 28.15 -7.75
N ALA A 235 12.64 28.40 -7.04
CA ALA A 235 13.98 28.02 -7.50
C ALA A 235 14.10 26.49 -7.70
N GLY A 236 13.65 25.72 -6.73
CA GLY A 236 13.66 24.26 -6.83
C GLY A 236 12.79 23.73 -7.98
N TYR A 237 11.59 24.32 -8.16
CA TYR A 237 10.70 23.93 -9.24
C TYR A 237 11.25 24.28 -10.62
N ILE A 238 11.80 25.47 -10.79
CA ILE A 238 12.45 25.92 -12.03
C ILE A 238 13.69 25.06 -12.33
N GLY A 239 14.51 24.75 -11.33
CA GLY A 239 15.67 23.88 -11.48
C GLY A 239 15.29 22.50 -12.03
N ARG A 240 14.25 21.87 -11.45
CA ARG A 240 13.71 20.60 -11.96
C ARG A 240 13.18 20.72 -13.41
N PHE A 241 12.47 21.80 -13.72
CA PHE A 241 11.97 22.06 -15.07
C PHE A 241 13.11 22.15 -16.08
N VAL A 242 14.14 22.96 -15.80
CA VAL A 242 15.31 23.12 -16.70
C VAL A 242 16.01 21.80 -16.93
N MET A 243 16.26 21.02 -15.88
CA MET A 243 16.88 19.68 -16.03
C MET A 243 16.03 18.72 -16.84
N GLN A 244 14.69 18.85 -16.80
CA GLN A 244 13.80 17.98 -17.55
C GLN A 244 13.73 18.31 -19.04
N VAL A 245 13.78 19.59 -19.41
CA VAL A 245 13.70 19.98 -20.85
C VAL A 245 14.94 19.57 -21.66
N GLU A 246 16.04 19.26 -21.00
CA GLU A 246 17.22 18.66 -21.67
C GLU A 246 16.94 17.24 -22.23
N LYS A 247 15.90 16.57 -21.73
CA LYS A 247 15.55 15.21 -22.16
C LYS A 247 14.61 15.24 -23.37
N PRO A 248 14.98 14.63 -24.51
CA PRO A 248 14.13 14.62 -25.71
C PRO A 248 12.71 14.08 -25.44
N ALA A 249 12.57 13.06 -24.60
CA ALA A 249 11.28 12.50 -24.22
C ALA A 249 10.36 13.53 -23.51
N THR A 250 10.92 14.46 -22.73
CA THR A 250 10.16 15.54 -22.08
C THR A 250 9.65 16.54 -23.09
N VAL A 251 10.48 16.92 -24.06
CA VAL A 251 10.09 17.82 -25.16
C VAL A 251 8.96 17.19 -25.99
N ALA A 252 9.07 15.89 -26.31
CA ALA A 252 8.00 15.15 -26.98
C ALA A 252 6.69 15.19 -26.19
N ARG A 253 6.74 14.95 -24.87
CA ARG A 253 5.57 15.01 -24.00
C ARG A 253 4.97 16.42 -23.96
N TYR A 254 5.77 17.47 -23.92
CA TYR A 254 5.29 18.85 -23.95
C TYR A 254 4.58 19.19 -25.27
N ALA A 255 5.09 18.70 -26.39
CA ALA A 255 4.41 18.83 -27.69
C ALA A 255 3.04 18.13 -27.69
N VAL A 256 2.96 16.91 -27.13
CA VAL A 256 1.67 16.20 -26.98
C VAL A 256 0.74 16.97 -26.03
N ASN A 257 1.23 17.42 -24.89
CA ASN A 257 0.41 18.19 -23.93
C ASN A 257 -0.15 19.46 -24.56
N SER A 258 0.64 20.21 -25.33
CA SER A 258 0.17 21.42 -26.00
C SER A 258 -1.05 21.14 -26.89
N LEU A 259 -1.03 20.02 -27.62
CA LEU A 259 -2.12 19.60 -28.48
C LEU A 259 -3.31 19.04 -27.70
N THR A 260 -3.04 18.16 -26.74
CA THR A 260 -4.11 17.44 -26.02
C THR A 260 -4.78 18.29 -24.95
N GLN A 261 -4.06 19.20 -24.30
CA GLN A 261 -4.60 20.09 -23.26
C GLN A 261 -5.11 21.42 -23.80
N GLY A 262 -4.93 21.69 -25.12
CA GLY A 262 -5.34 22.95 -25.73
C GLY A 262 -4.59 24.16 -25.16
N LEU A 263 -3.28 24.00 -24.92
CA LEU A 263 -2.46 25.05 -24.33
C LEU A 263 -2.13 26.13 -25.36
N PRO A 264 -1.90 27.39 -24.93
CA PRO A 264 -1.35 28.44 -25.77
C PRO A 264 -0.01 27.99 -26.40
N ALA A 265 0.29 28.43 -27.61
CA ALA A 265 1.50 28.04 -28.33
C ALA A 265 2.80 28.40 -27.58
N ASP A 266 2.77 29.48 -26.82
CA ASP A 266 3.86 30.01 -26.01
C ASP A 266 3.84 29.54 -24.52
N PHE A 267 3.02 28.54 -24.20
CA PHE A 267 2.84 28.07 -22.83
C PHE A 267 4.17 27.67 -22.17
N TYR A 268 4.95 26.81 -22.84
CA TYR A 268 6.22 26.35 -22.31
C TYR A 268 7.35 27.39 -22.44
N GLU A 269 7.26 28.32 -23.39
CA GLU A 269 8.16 29.47 -23.50
C GLU A 269 7.99 30.42 -22.32
N ASN A 270 6.75 30.68 -21.91
CA ASN A 270 6.44 31.52 -20.75
C ASN A 270 6.46 30.79 -19.39
N TYR A 271 6.80 29.49 -19.35
CA TYR A 271 6.65 28.65 -18.16
C TYR A 271 7.39 29.22 -16.94
N ILE A 272 8.68 29.54 -17.08
CA ILE A 272 9.51 30.11 -16.01
C ILE A 272 9.00 31.49 -15.60
N LYS A 273 8.60 32.32 -16.56
CA LYS A 273 8.02 33.65 -16.28
C LYS A 273 6.75 33.53 -15.45
N SER A 274 5.89 32.58 -15.79
CA SER A 274 4.63 32.34 -15.08
C SER A 274 4.86 31.84 -13.64
N ILE A 275 5.84 30.96 -13.42
CA ILE A 275 6.27 30.53 -12.08
C ILE A 275 6.78 31.72 -11.26
N ASN A 276 7.64 32.56 -11.83
CA ASN A 276 8.20 33.72 -11.13
C ASN A 276 7.15 34.79 -10.78
N ALA A 277 6.10 34.91 -11.57
CA ALA A 277 5.02 35.88 -11.36
C ALA A 277 4.10 35.54 -10.17
N VAL A 278 4.09 34.30 -9.69
CA VAL A 278 3.22 33.89 -8.56
C VAL A 278 3.61 34.60 -7.27
N THR A 279 2.65 35.15 -6.56
CA THR A 279 2.83 35.85 -5.29
C THR A 279 2.37 35.01 -4.10
N ALA A 280 2.74 35.42 -2.88
CA ALA A 280 2.24 34.78 -1.65
C ALA A 280 0.70 34.93 -1.50
N ASP A 281 0.15 36.03 -2.00
CA ASP A 281 -1.32 36.22 -2.06
C ASP A 281 -1.98 35.23 -3.01
N ASP A 282 -1.36 34.95 -4.14
CA ASP A 282 -1.85 33.92 -5.07
C ASP A 282 -1.85 32.53 -4.42
N VAL A 283 -0.76 32.15 -3.73
CA VAL A 283 -0.67 30.88 -3.00
C VAL A 283 -1.85 30.74 -2.01
N MET A 284 -2.08 31.75 -1.19
CA MET A 284 -3.17 31.73 -0.20
C MET A 284 -4.55 31.71 -0.87
N ARG A 285 -4.74 32.49 -1.94
CA ARG A 285 -5.98 32.54 -2.72
C ARG A 285 -6.33 31.18 -3.31
N VAL A 286 -5.38 30.53 -3.98
CA VAL A 286 -5.65 29.23 -4.62
C VAL A 286 -5.75 28.09 -3.60
N ALA A 287 -5.04 28.16 -2.48
CA ALA A 287 -5.22 27.21 -1.38
C ALA A 287 -6.65 27.29 -0.83
N ASN A 288 -7.23 28.50 -0.70
CA ASN A 288 -8.63 28.65 -0.31
C ASN A 288 -9.62 28.11 -1.34
N LYS A 289 -9.30 28.20 -2.64
CA LYS A 289 -10.18 27.77 -3.72
C LYS A 289 -10.14 26.25 -3.98
N TYR A 290 -8.96 25.63 -3.89
CA TYR A 290 -8.73 24.27 -4.36
C TYR A 290 -8.43 23.24 -3.25
N MET A 291 -7.90 23.69 -2.10
CA MET A 291 -7.60 22.85 -0.95
C MET A 291 -8.66 23.09 0.12
N LEU A 292 -9.82 22.43 -0.02
CA LEU A 292 -10.98 22.69 0.84
C LEU A 292 -10.74 22.18 2.26
N LYS A 293 -11.27 22.93 3.24
CA LYS A 293 -11.20 22.53 4.65
C LYS A 293 -12.58 22.10 5.18
N ASP A 294 -13.63 22.75 4.73
CA ASP A 294 -14.97 22.58 5.30
C ASP A 294 -15.82 21.53 4.53
N ASN A 295 -15.33 21.11 3.36
CA ASN A 295 -15.97 20.12 2.49
C ASN A 295 -14.98 19.00 2.11
N LEU A 296 -14.19 18.56 3.09
CA LEU A 296 -13.09 17.63 2.93
C LEU A 296 -13.49 16.20 3.27
N ARG A 297 -13.05 15.23 2.51
CA ARG A 297 -13.06 13.83 2.92
C ARG A 297 -11.72 13.48 3.56
N ILE A 298 -11.76 12.88 4.74
CA ILE A 298 -10.60 12.30 5.42
C ILE A 298 -10.78 10.80 5.37
N LEU A 299 -10.15 10.14 4.39
CA LEU A 299 -10.18 8.69 4.30
C LEU A 299 -9.11 8.11 5.21
N ILE A 300 -9.51 7.20 6.08
CA ILE A 300 -8.63 6.42 6.96
C ILE A 300 -8.87 4.96 6.67
N VAL A 301 -7.81 4.25 6.25
CA VAL A 301 -7.81 2.79 6.11
C VAL A 301 -6.86 2.23 7.14
N SER A 302 -7.38 1.54 8.14
CA SER A 302 -6.62 1.16 9.32
C SER A 302 -7.30 0.04 10.13
N LYS A 303 -6.64 -0.42 11.19
CA LYS A 303 -7.20 -1.34 12.17
C LYS A 303 -8.19 -0.59 13.08
N GLY A 304 -9.48 -0.81 12.85
CA GLY A 304 -10.56 -0.09 13.52
C GLY A 304 -10.53 -0.19 15.02
N SER A 305 -10.22 -1.37 15.57
CA SER A 305 -10.15 -1.59 17.02
C SER A 305 -9.11 -0.73 17.75
N GLU A 306 -8.06 -0.29 17.03
CA GLU A 306 -7.00 0.57 17.58
C GLU A 306 -7.27 2.06 17.35
N VAL A 307 -7.88 2.43 16.22
CA VAL A 307 -7.89 3.81 15.73
C VAL A 307 -9.23 4.53 15.96
N ILE A 308 -10.37 3.82 15.80
CA ILE A 308 -11.70 4.43 15.92
C ILE A 308 -11.93 5.16 17.25
N PRO A 309 -11.56 4.61 18.44
CA PRO A 309 -11.84 5.29 19.70
C PRO A 309 -11.16 6.65 19.85
N ALA A 310 -9.99 6.84 19.25
CA ALA A 310 -9.28 8.12 19.25
C ALA A 310 -9.87 9.08 18.21
N LEU A 311 -10.20 8.60 17.02
CA LEU A 311 -10.83 9.42 15.97
C LEU A 311 -12.20 9.96 16.36
N GLU A 312 -13.01 9.19 17.09
CA GLU A 312 -14.33 9.64 17.57
C GLU A 312 -14.23 10.85 18.52
N LYS A 313 -13.11 10.99 19.27
CA LYS A 313 -12.86 12.14 20.14
C LYS A 313 -12.68 13.45 19.37
N LEU A 314 -12.32 13.38 18.08
CA LEU A 314 -12.20 14.56 17.21
C LEU A 314 -13.54 15.21 16.89
N LYS A 315 -14.66 14.49 17.13
CA LYS A 315 -16.04 14.94 16.85
C LYS A 315 -16.28 15.36 15.40
N ILE A 316 -15.50 14.82 14.48
CA ILE A 316 -15.74 14.90 13.04
C ILE A 316 -16.71 13.77 12.67
N PRO A 317 -17.78 14.01 11.90
CA PRO A 317 -18.69 12.95 11.48
C PRO A 317 -17.95 11.78 10.82
N MET A 318 -18.23 10.56 11.26
CA MET A 318 -17.59 9.36 10.75
C MET A 318 -18.58 8.49 9.99
N PHE A 319 -18.15 8.01 8.81
CA PHE A 319 -18.87 7.08 7.97
C PHE A 319 -17.99 5.88 7.67
N TYR A 320 -18.56 4.68 7.69
CA TYR A 320 -17.83 3.43 7.54
C TYR A 320 -18.08 2.83 6.17
N PHE A 321 -17.03 2.28 5.57
CA PHE A 321 -17.06 1.69 4.25
C PHE A 321 -16.32 0.36 4.24
N ASP A 322 -16.70 -0.52 3.32
CA ASP A 322 -15.93 -1.72 3.03
C ASP A 322 -14.74 -1.39 2.09
N LYS A 323 -13.92 -2.38 1.81
CA LYS A 323 -12.74 -2.27 0.91
C LYS A 323 -13.09 -1.94 -0.55
N TYR A 324 -14.37 -1.85 -0.90
CA TYR A 324 -14.88 -1.47 -2.22
C TYR A 324 -15.63 -0.13 -2.21
N GLY A 325 -15.57 0.59 -1.10
CA GLY A 325 -16.24 1.88 -0.95
C GLY A 325 -17.76 1.79 -0.83
N ASN A 326 -18.33 0.62 -0.48
CA ASN A 326 -19.74 0.53 -0.11
C ASN A 326 -19.93 0.99 1.33
N PRO A 327 -20.99 1.75 1.65
CA PRO A 327 -21.33 2.05 3.03
C PRO A 327 -21.55 0.75 3.84
N THR A 328 -21.06 0.74 5.07
CA THR A 328 -21.23 -0.37 6.01
C THR A 328 -21.47 0.16 7.41
N GLU A 329 -21.78 -0.73 8.33
CA GLU A 329 -21.89 -0.38 9.74
C GLU A 329 -20.50 -0.18 10.39
N LYS A 330 -20.49 0.42 11.58
CA LYS A 330 -19.29 0.56 12.39
C LYS A 330 -18.67 -0.82 12.64
N PRO A 331 -17.35 -0.99 12.39
CA PRO A 331 -16.67 -2.26 12.61
C PRO A 331 -16.82 -2.77 14.06
N ALA A 332 -16.86 -4.08 14.21
CA ALA A 332 -16.87 -4.70 15.53
C ALA A 332 -15.58 -4.36 16.28
N MET A 333 -15.75 -3.84 17.49
CA MET A 333 -14.63 -3.50 18.38
C MET A 333 -14.15 -4.75 19.14
N LYS A 334 -13.03 -4.61 19.87
CA LYS A 334 -12.58 -5.65 20.81
C LYS A 334 -13.74 -6.12 21.70
N LYS A 335 -13.91 -7.45 21.78
CA LYS A 335 -14.89 -8.09 22.67
C LYS A 335 -14.19 -8.54 23.95
N ALA A 336 -14.91 -8.52 25.06
CA ALA A 336 -14.41 -9.08 26.30
C ALA A 336 -14.18 -10.59 26.19
N VAL A 337 -13.13 -11.06 26.81
CA VAL A 337 -12.85 -12.50 26.91
C VAL A 337 -13.88 -13.16 27.83
N PRO A 338 -14.51 -14.29 27.45
CA PRO A 338 -15.43 -15.00 28.33
C PRO A 338 -14.76 -15.43 29.64
N ALA A 339 -15.52 -15.42 30.73
CA ALA A 339 -15.02 -15.86 32.03
C ALA A 339 -14.45 -17.29 31.96
N GLY A 340 -13.28 -17.52 32.54
CA GLY A 340 -12.62 -18.82 32.59
C GLY A 340 -11.71 -19.13 31.37
N VAL A 341 -11.69 -18.29 30.33
CA VAL A 341 -10.76 -18.44 29.22
C VAL A 341 -9.40 -17.87 29.64
N THR A 342 -8.38 -18.70 29.57
CA THR A 342 -6.98 -18.39 29.92
C THR A 342 -6.08 -18.68 28.73
N ALA A 343 -4.82 -18.22 28.77
CA ALA A 343 -3.83 -18.57 27.73
C ALA A 343 -3.70 -20.09 27.58
N LYS A 344 -3.73 -20.82 28.70
CA LYS A 344 -3.72 -22.30 28.68
C LYS A 344 -4.92 -22.87 27.91
N THR A 345 -6.12 -22.38 28.15
CA THR A 345 -7.34 -22.84 27.45
C THR A 345 -7.23 -22.59 25.94
N VAL A 346 -6.74 -21.43 25.53
CA VAL A 346 -6.56 -21.07 24.11
C VAL A 346 -5.52 -21.98 23.45
N VAL A 347 -4.39 -22.20 24.11
CA VAL A 347 -3.31 -23.06 23.61
C VAL A 347 -3.73 -24.55 23.56
N ASP A 348 -4.46 -25.03 24.56
CA ASP A 348 -4.99 -26.40 24.56
C ASP A 348 -5.94 -26.62 23.36
N ASN A 349 -6.76 -25.63 23.04
CA ASN A 349 -7.63 -25.67 21.86
C ASN A 349 -6.81 -25.67 20.56
N TYR A 350 -5.75 -24.87 20.48
CA TYR A 350 -4.82 -24.86 19.36
C TYR A 350 -4.15 -26.21 19.16
N ILE A 351 -3.58 -26.78 20.23
CA ILE A 351 -2.96 -28.12 20.17
C ILE A 351 -3.96 -29.17 19.67
N LYS A 352 -5.21 -29.13 20.16
CA LYS A 352 -6.27 -30.02 19.70
C LYS A 352 -6.57 -29.81 18.20
N ALA A 353 -6.65 -28.56 17.76
CA ALA A 353 -6.97 -28.19 16.37
C ALA A 353 -5.90 -28.65 15.37
N ILE A 354 -4.61 -28.65 15.78
CA ILE A 354 -3.51 -29.04 14.89
C ILE A 354 -3.15 -30.52 14.93
N GLY A 355 -3.85 -31.38 15.69
CA GLY A 355 -3.65 -32.83 15.66
C GLY A 355 -3.59 -33.49 17.03
N GLY A 356 -3.66 -32.71 18.11
CA GLY A 356 -3.64 -33.18 19.49
C GLY A 356 -2.24 -33.36 20.08
N GLU A 357 -2.18 -33.43 21.39
CA GLU A 357 -0.93 -33.43 22.17
C GLU A 357 0.06 -34.54 21.76
N LYS A 358 -0.46 -35.75 21.49
CA LYS A 358 0.38 -36.89 21.10
C LYS A 358 1.08 -36.66 19.76
N ALA A 359 0.36 -36.14 18.77
CA ALA A 359 0.90 -35.86 17.44
C ALA A 359 1.91 -34.70 17.50
N VAL A 360 1.58 -33.63 18.21
CA VAL A 360 2.46 -32.45 18.40
C VAL A 360 3.77 -32.83 19.09
N LYS A 361 3.72 -33.62 20.18
CA LYS A 361 4.94 -34.09 20.89
C LYS A 361 5.81 -35.06 20.08
N ALA A 362 5.24 -35.73 19.08
CA ALA A 362 5.97 -36.62 18.19
C ALA A 362 6.80 -35.88 17.14
N VAL A 363 6.53 -34.60 16.91
CA VAL A 363 7.28 -33.77 15.96
C VAL A 363 8.61 -33.37 16.57
N LYS A 364 9.72 -33.78 15.93
CA LYS A 364 11.08 -33.43 16.32
C LYS A 364 11.68 -32.38 15.42
N THR A 365 11.35 -32.44 14.12
CA THR A 365 11.82 -31.44 13.16
C THR A 365 10.71 -31.06 12.21
N ILE A 366 10.76 -29.79 11.75
CA ILE A 366 9.88 -29.29 10.67
C ILE A 366 10.75 -28.55 9.66
N SER A 367 10.50 -28.79 8.37
CA SER A 367 11.07 -28.01 7.27
C SER A 367 9.94 -27.46 6.41
N PHE A 368 9.94 -26.16 6.19
CA PHE A 368 9.06 -25.45 5.26
C PHE A 368 9.91 -24.96 4.09
N VAL A 369 9.46 -25.23 2.89
CA VAL A 369 10.03 -24.68 1.65
C VAL A 369 8.91 -24.01 0.87
N GLY A 370 9.11 -22.79 0.45
CA GLY A 370 8.08 -22.01 -0.24
C GLY A 370 8.67 -20.97 -1.18
N GLU A 371 7.79 -20.35 -1.91
CA GLU A 371 8.11 -19.28 -2.85
C GLU A 371 7.17 -18.09 -2.64
N ALA A 372 7.69 -16.89 -2.83
CA ALA A 372 6.92 -15.66 -2.86
C ALA A 372 7.18 -14.89 -4.15
N LYS A 373 6.19 -14.11 -4.56
CA LYS A 373 6.32 -13.15 -5.66
C LYS A 373 6.23 -11.74 -5.09
N HIS A 374 7.15 -10.89 -5.49
CA HIS A 374 7.09 -9.47 -5.15
C HIS A 374 7.00 -8.66 -6.45
N PRO A 375 6.10 -7.66 -6.56
CA PRO A 375 5.88 -6.94 -7.82
C PRO A 375 7.13 -6.26 -8.39
N GLN A 376 8.07 -5.88 -7.54
CA GLN A 376 9.32 -5.20 -7.92
C GLN A 376 10.52 -6.16 -8.02
N ALA A 377 10.36 -7.44 -7.69
CA ALA A 377 11.45 -8.41 -7.80
C ALA A 377 11.43 -9.07 -9.18
N PRO A 378 12.57 -9.09 -9.91
CA PRO A 378 12.64 -9.67 -11.25
C PRO A 378 12.54 -11.20 -11.24
N MET A 379 12.75 -11.84 -10.09
CA MET A 379 12.79 -13.29 -9.91
C MET A 379 11.96 -13.69 -8.69
N PRO A 380 11.44 -14.93 -8.63
CA PRO A 380 10.79 -15.45 -7.43
C PRO A 380 11.72 -15.41 -6.22
N ILE A 381 11.14 -15.13 -5.06
CA ILE A 381 11.82 -15.14 -3.77
C ILE A 381 11.62 -16.52 -3.17
N ALA A 382 12.70 -17.22 -2.87
CA ALA A 382 12.65 -18.49 -2.17
C ALA A 382 12.65 -18.27 -0.65
N TYR A 383 11.87 -19.07 0.04
CA TYR A 383 11.72 -19.08 1.48
C TYR A 383 11.99 -20.48 2.03
N VAL A 384 12.85 -20.58 3.04
CA VAL A 384 13.13 -21.83 3.74
C VAL A 384 13.12 -21.57 5.24
N MET A 385 12.34 -22.36 6.00
CA MET A 385 12.38 -22.36 7.45
C MET A 385 12.57 -23.79 7.95
N LYS A 386 13.54 -23.97 8.87
CA LYS A 386 13.85 -25.27 9.48
C LYS A 386 13.91 -25.15 11.00
N ILE A 387 13.29 -26.11 11.68
CA ILE A 387 13.19 -26.12 13.14
C ILE A 387 13.56 -27.52 13.65
N ASP A 388 14.37 -27.60 14.71
CA ASP A 388 14.67 -28.83 15.44
C ASP A 388 14.34 -28.65 16.93
N SER A 389 13.67 -29.63 17.52
CA SER A 389 13.30 -29.67 18.94
C SER A 389 14.49 -29.59 19.92
N LYS A 390 15.72 -29.64 19.42
CA LYS A 390 16.96 -29.45 20.18
C LYS A 390 17.36 -27.98 20.34
N GLY A 391 16.44 -27.04 20.10
CA GLY A 391 16.71 -25.60 20.22
C GLY A 391 17.44 -25.04 19.01
N LYS A 392 17.12 -25.51 17.81
CA LYS A 392 17.69 -25.01 16.56
C LYS A 392 16.63 -24.49 15.63
N PHE A 393 16.90 -23.35 15.02
CA PHE A 393 16.00 -22.66 14.10
C PHE A 393 16.80 -22.01 12.97
N MET A 394 16.26 -22.03 11.77
CA MET A 394 16.77 -21.29 10.63
C MET A 394 15.60 -20.78 9.80
N ASP A 395 15.64 -19.51 9.43
CA ASP A 395 14.68 -18.82 8.55
C ASP A 395 15.47 -18.06 7.49
N GLU A 396 15.28 -18.37 6.22
CA GLU A 396 16.05 -17.80 5.12
C GLU A 396 15.15 -17.32 3.99
N ILE A 397 15.38 -16.09 3.56
CA ILE A 397 14.83 -15.49 2.35
C ILE A 397 15.96 -15.31 1.36
N SER A 398 15.83 -15.89 0.16
CA SER A 398 16.83 -15.82 -0.89
C SER A 398 16.22 -15.53 -2.26
N MET A 399 17.04 -15.04 -3.18
CA MET A 399 16.63 -14.75 -4.56
C MET A 399 17.65 -15.31 -5.54
N ALA A 400 17.17 -15.94 -6.62
CA ALA A 400 18.03 -16.49 -7.66
C ALA A 400 18.96 -15.39 -8.23
N GLY A 401 20.26 -15.68 -8.32
CA GLY A 401 21.29 -14.75 -8.79
C GLY A 401 21.78 -13.74 -7.76
N MET A 402 21.07 -13.52 -6.65
CA MET A 402 21.51 -12.64 -5.55
C MET A 402 21.89 -13.40 -4.28
N GLY A 403 21.52 -14.69 -4.20
CA GLY A 403 21.79 -15.52 -3.02
C GLY A 403 20.90 -15.20 -1.82
N SER A 404 21.40 -15.44 -0.61
CA SER A 404 20.68 -15.17 0.64
C SER A 404 20.56 -13.66 0.89
N LEU A 405 19.33 -13.17 0.98
CA LEU A 405 19.03 -11.76 1.30
C LEU A 405 19.04 -11.55 2.82
N VAL A 406 18.32 -12.41 3.53
CA VAL A 406 18.25 -12.43 4.99
C VAL A 406 18.25 -13.88 5.46
N LYS A 407 19.08 -14.20 6.43
CA LYS A 407 19.10 -15.50 7.10
C LYS A 407 19.22 -15.30 8.61
N GLN A 408 18.32 -15.91 9.36
CA GLN A 408 18.39 -15.97 10.82
C GLN A 408 18.67 -17.40 11.25
N VAL A 409 19.57 -17.57 12.20
CA VAL A 409 19.94 -18.89 12.71
C VAL A 409 20.03 -18.85 14.22
N VAL A 410 19.44 -19.87 14.87
CA VAL A 410 19.67 -20.22 16.28
C VAL A 410 20.26 -21.61 16.33
N ASN A 411 21.35 -21.80 17.07
CA ASN A 411 21.97 -23.08 17.31
C ASN A 411 22.32 -23.20 18.79
N GLY A 412 21.38 -23.71 19.56
CA GLY A 412 21.52 -23.83 21.01
C GLY A 412 21.69 -22.48 21.72
N ASN A 413 22.92 -22.14 22.11
CA ASN A 413 23.25 -20.92 22.85
C ASN A 413 23.75 -19.77 21.97
N THR A 414 23.80 -19.93 20.67
CA THR A 414 24.26 -18.92 19.73
C THR A 414 23.16 -18.59 18.72
N ALA A 415 23.08 -17.33 18.33
CA ALA A 415 22.21 -16.90 17.25
C ALA A 415 22.89 -15.80 16.45
N TYR A 416 22.51 -15.69 15.18
CA TYR A 416 22.92 -14.58 14.31
C TYR A 416 21.85 -14.27 13.28
N VAL A 417 21.85 -13.03 12.82
CA VAL A 417 21.18 -12.63 11.57
C VAL A 417 22.25 -12.31 10.53
N SER A 418 22.03 -12.77 9.31
CA SER A 418 22.87 -12.41 8.16
C SER A 418 22.07 -11.60 7.17
N GLN A 419 22.61 -10.46 6.74
CA GLN A 419 22.05 -9.65 5.67
C GLN A 419 23.11 -9.52 4.58
N GLN A 420 22.79 -9.93 3.36
CA GLN A 420 23.71 -9.90 2.21
C GLN A 420 25.09 -10.52 2.52
N GLY A 421 25.12 -11.59 3.30
CA GLY A 421 26.35 -12.31 3.68
C GLY A 421 27.08 -11.76 4.91
N GLN A 422 26.70 -10.61 5.45
CA GLN A 422 27.26 -10.10 6.71
C GLN A 422 26.52 -10.70 7.90
N LYS A 423 27.24 -11.46 8.74
CA LYS A 423 26.70 -12.09 9.96
C LYS A 423 26.83 -11.12 11.14
N MET A 424 25.72 -10.87 11.81
CA MET A 424 25.64 -10.09 13.04
C MET A 424 25.17 -11.01 14.17
N PRO A 425 25.95 -11.18 15.26
CA PRO A 425 25.51 -11.99 16.39
C PRO A 425 24.31 -11.37 17.09
N ILE A 426 23.44 -12.23 17.64
CA ILE A 426 22.30 -11.85 18.46
C ILE A 426 22.64 -12.28 19.89
N GLU A 427 22.51 -11.34 20.83
CA GLU A 427 22.90 -11.51 22.24
C GLU A 427 21.80 -10.98 23.18
N GLY A 428 21.97 -11.19 24.50
CA GLY A 428 21.08 -10.65 25.52
C GLY A 428 19.64 -11.15 25.43
N ASP A 429 18.69 -10.22 25.60
CA ASP A 429 17.25 -10.52 25.61
C ASP A 429 16.75 -11.01 24.25
N ASP A 430 17.29 -10.49 23.15
CA ASP A 430 16.95 -10.93 21.80
C ASP A 430 17.33 -12.41 21.56
N LEU A 431 18.47 -12.84 22.10
CA LEU A 431 18.86 -14.25 22.05
C LEU A 431 17.89 -15.11 22.86
N ALA A 432 17.49 -14.67 24.04
CA ALA A 432 16.53 -15.40 24.87
C ALA A 432 15.19 -15.58 24.15
N GLU A 433 14.69 -14.54 23.51
CA GLU A 433 13.47 -14.59 22.72
C GLU A 433 13.60 -15.53 21.51
N MET A 434 14.69 -15.44 20.76
CA MET A 434 14.90 -16.32 19.60
C MET A 434 15.00 -17.80 19.99
N LYS A 435 15.50 -18.11 21.17
CA LYS A 435 15.50 -19.49 21.69
C LYS A 435 14.09 -20.02 21.94
N GLU A 436 13.14 -19.17 22.32
CA GLU A 436 11.75 -19.59 22.55
C GLU A 436 11.09 -20.08 21.25
N ILE A 437 11.40 -19.46 20.12
CA ILE A 437 10.84 -19.86 18.81
C ILE A 437 11.62 -21.03 18.17
N ALA A 438 12.80 -21.38 18.71
CA ALA A 438 13.66 -22.44 18.19
C ALA A 438 13.18 -23.86 18.60
N MET A 439 11.86 -24.10 18.49
CA MET A 439 11.26 -25.41 18.72
C MET A 439 9.97 -25.56 17.91
N PRO A 440 9.63 -26.79 17.47
CA PRO A 440 8.34 -27.05 16.84
C PRO A 440 7.18 -26.66 17.75
N PHE A 441 6.20 -25.91 17.20
CA PHE A 441 5.01 -25.47 17.93
C PHE A 441 5.34 -24.72 19.24
N SER A 442 6.19 -23.71 19.15
CA SER A 442 6.63 -22.86 20.29
C SER A 442 5.46 -22.23 21.05
N GLU A 443 4.29 -22.09 20.42
CA GLU A 443 3.05 -21.64 21.05
C GLU A 443 2.64 -22.47 22.27
N THR A 444 3.09 -23.71 22.37
CA THR A 444 2.86 -24.57 23.53
C THR A 444 3.42 -23.99 24.83
N LEU A 445 4.48 -23.17 24.74
CA LEU A 445 5.07 -22.49 25.89
C LEU A 445 4.13 -21.43 26.48
N LEU A 446 3.28 -20.82 25.70
CA LEU A 446 2.35 -19.78 26.14
C LEU A 446 1.35 -20.29 27.21
N ALA A 447 1.09 -21.60 27.26
CA ALA A 447 0.18 -22.19 28.22
C ALA A 447 0.65 -22.06 29.68
N THR A 448 1.97 -22.01 29.90
CA THR A 448 2.59 -22.05 31.23
C THR A 448 3.53 -20.88 31.51
N LYS A 449 3.82 -20.05 30.51
CA LYS A 449 4.74 -18.92 30.65
C LYS A 449 4.10 -17.81 31.51
N ALA A 450 4.87 -17.32 32.50
CA ALA A 450 4.42 -16.20 33.34
C ALA A 450 4.27 -14.92 32.53
N GLY A 451 3.25 -14.11 32.87
CA GLY A 451 2.99 -12.84 32.20
C GLY A 451 2.17 -12.94 30.90
N VAL A 452 1.94 -14.16 30.39
CA VAL A 452 1.07 -14.34 29.22
C VAL A 452 -0.40 -14.19 29.61
N LYS A 453 -1.14 -13.39 28.87
CA LYS A 453 -2.57 -13.12 29.13
C LYS A 453 -3.39 -13.14 27.83
N VAL A 454 -4.67 -13.50 27.96
CA VAL A 454 -5.67 -13.28 26.92
C VAL A 454 -6.28 -11.90 27.13
N ASP A 455 -6.00 -10.97 26.23
CA ASP A 455 -6.38 -9.57 26.42
C ASP A 455 -7.81 -9.27 25.93
N ALA A 456 -8.18 -9.85 24.79
CA ALA A 456 -9.45 -9.57 24.13
C ALA A 456 -9.80 -10.66 23.11
N ILE A 457 -10.97 -10.53 22.49
CA ILE A 457 -11.30 -11.12 21.20
C ILE A 457 -11.36 -10.01 20.18
N GLU A 458 -10.63 -10.14 19.08
CA GLU A 458 -10.62 -9.18 17.97
C GLU A 458 -10.95 -9.87 16.64
N PRO A 459 -11.61 -9.17 15.70
CA PRO A 459 -11.76 -9.68 14.34
C PRO A 459 -10.41 -9.67 13.61
N ILE A 460 -9.98 -10.82 13.13
CA ILE A 460 -8.78 -11.01 12.29
C ILE A 460 -9.16 -11.84 11.07
N ASN A 461 -8.85 -11.37 9.87
CA ASN A 461 -9.18 -12.05 8.59
C ASN A 461 -10.68 -12.43 8.46
N GLY A 462 -11.58 -11.62 9.05
CA GLY A 462 -13.03 -11.86 8.98
C GLY A 462 -13.58 -12.85 10.02
N SER A 463 -12.75 -13.35 10.94
CA SER A 463 -13.13 -14.24 12.04
C SER A 463 -12.71 -13.66 13.39
N ASP A 464 -13.44 -13.97 14.45
CA ASP A 464 -13.05 -13.61 15.81
C ASP A 464 -11.81 -14.42 16.24
N ALA A 465 -10.82 -13.76 16.82
CA ALA A 465 -9.60 -14.40 17.33
C ALA A 465 -9.32 -13.97 18.78
N TYR A 466 -8.91 -14.93 19.62
CA TYR A 466 -8.34 -14.63 20.94
C TYR A 466 -6.99 -13.93 20.77
N VAL A 467 -6.81 -12.81 21.45
CA VAL A 467 -5.58 -12.02 21.49
C VAL A 467 -4.75 -12.45 22.69
N VAL A 468 -3.69 -13.21 22.46
CA VAL A 468 -2.79 -13.73 23.50
C VAL A 468 -1.49 -12.92 23.49
N VAL A 469 -1.26 -12.13 24.53
CA VAL A 469 -0.12 -11.21 24.65
C VAL A 469 1.01 -11.87 25.44
N ASN A 470 2.22 -11.88 24.87
CA ASN A 470 3.47 -12.37 25.44
C ASN A 470 4.57 -11.32 25.23
N GLY A 471 4.74 -10.39 26.16
CA GLY A 471 5.69 -9.28 26.00
C GLY A 471 5.34 -8.41 24.78
N ASP A 472 6.30 -8.22 23.90
CA ASP A 472 6.14 -7.47 22.64
C ASP A 472 5.54 -8.29 21.51
N THR A 473 5.29 -9.59 21.73
CA THR A 473 4.65 -10.48 20.75
C THR A 473 3.20 -10.74 21.12
N THR A 474 2.31 -10.64 20.13
CA THR A 474 0.88 -10.94 20.28
C THR A 474 0.50 -12.04 19.29
N HIS A 475 -0.12 -13.11 19.81
CA HIS A 475 -0.59 -14.25 19.01
C HIS A 475 -2.10 -14.21 18.90
N TYR A 476 -2.62 -14.50 17.71
CA TYR A 476 -4.05 -14.49 17.42
C TYR A 476 -4.51 -15.91 17.08
N PHE A 477 -5.44 -16.44 17.89
CA PHE A 477 -6.01 -17.78 17.71
C PHE A 477 -7.50 -17.67 17.39
N ASP A 478 -7.89 -18.18 16.23
CA ASP A 478 -9.29 -18.16 15.78
C ASP A 478 -10.21 -18.87 16.78
N VAL A 479 -11.26 -18.18 17.21
CA VAL A 479 -12.18 -18.68 18.25
C VAL A 479 -12.90 -19.95 17.83
N ALA A 480 -13.28 -20.06 16.57
CA ALA A 480 -14.08 -21.17 16.06
C ALA A 480 -13.23 -22.42 15.74
N SER A 481 -12.11 -22.25 15.07
CA SER A 481 -11.23 -23.36 14.66
C SER A 481 -10.14 -23.70 15.66
N GLY A 482 -9.78 -22.79 16.55
CA GLY A 482 -8.64 -22.90 17.46
C GLY A 482 -7.27 -22.72 16.78
N LEU A 483 -7.20 -22.49 15.47
CA LEU A 483 -5.94 -22.35 14.73
C LEU A 483 -5.30 -20.97 15.00
N LYS A 484 -3.96 -20.92 15.02
CA LYS A 484 -3.23 -19.65 15.00
C LYS A 484 -3.39 -19.00 13.63
N VAL A 485 -3.94 -17.80 13.58
CA VAL A 485 -4.23 -17.11 12.31
C VAL A 485 -3.33 -15.92 12.05
N ALA A 486 -2.74 -15.37 13.12
CA ALA A 486 -1.77 -14.29 12.97
C ALA A 486 -0.85 -14.20 14.19
N GLU A 487 0.22 -13.44 14.02
CA GLU A 487 1.15 -13.00 15.05
C GLU A 487 1.63 -11.60 14.73
N SER A 488 1.73 -10.74 15.74
CA SER A 488 2.36 -9.44 15.60
C SER A 488 3.50 -9.28 16.61
N LYS A 489 4.60 -8.66 16.17
CA LYS A 489 5.75 -8.33 17.01
C LYS A 489 6.01 -6.84 16.94
N SER A 490 6.04 -6.20 18.11
CA SER A 490 6.45 -4.81 18.26
C SER A 490 7.95 -4.76 18.55
N MET A 491 8.67 -3.84 17.87
CA MET A 491 10.09 -3.62 18.09
C MET A 491 10.43 -2.15 17.95
N GLU A 492 11.52 -1.72 18.55
CA GLU A 492 12.04 -0.36 18.37
C GLU A 492 13.07 -0.37 17.25
N GLN A 493 12.88 0.48 16.25
CA GLN A 493 13.84 0.66 15.16
C GLN A 493 14.10 2.15 14.98
N GLN A 494 15.35 2.57 15.12
CA GLN A 494 15.78 3.98 15.01
C GLN A 494 14.96 4.94 15.91
N GLY A 495 14.63 4.51 17.13
CA GLY A 495 13.83 5.30 18.08
C GLY A 495 12.33 5.31 17.79
N GLN A 496 11.85 4.51 16.83
CA GLN A 496 10.44 4.37 16.51
C GLN A 496 9.95 2.95 16.81
N LYS A 497 8.80 2.86 17.48
CA LYS A 497 8.13 1.57 17.71
C LYS A 497 7.41 1.16 16.43
N ILE A 498 7.86 0.07 15.81
CA ILE A 498 7.20 -0.55 14.66
C ILE A 498 6.55 -1.87 15.07
N THR A 499 5.49 -2.26 14.39
CA THR A 499 4.82 -3.54 14.58
C THR A 499 4.84 -4.31 13.27
N LEU A 500 5.41 -5.50 13.29
CA LEU A 500 5.42 -6.43 12.16
C LEU A 500 4.32 -7.46 12.36
N MET A 501 3.60 -7.79 11.31
CA MET A 501 2.52 -8.79 11.33
C MET A 501 2.84 -9.96 10.42
N THR A 502 2.60 -11.17 10.92
CA THR A 502 2.65 -12.41 10.15
C THR A 502 1.30 -13.09 10.21
N SER A 503 0.72 -13.45 9.07
CA SER A 503 -0.54 -14.20 8.99
C SER A 503 -0.28 -15.63 8.54
N PHE A 504 -1.05 -16.58 9.10
CA PHE A 504 -0.95 -18.01 8.84
C PHE A 504 -2.26 -18.54 8.24
N ASN A 505 -2.19 -19.08 7.02
CA ASN A 505 -3.38 -19.47 6.27
C ASN A 505 -3.21 -20.86 5.65
N ASN A 506 -4.30 -21.41 5.09
CA ASN A 506 -4.30 -22.62 4.30
C ASN A 506 -3.66 -23.81 5.05
N TYR A 507 -4.12 -24.06 6.27
CA TYR A 507 -3.66 -25.19 7.07
C TYR A 507 -3.96 -26.53 6.39
N LYS A 508 -2.94 -27.39 6.26
CA LYS A 508 -3.07 -28.76 5.74
C LYS A 508 -2.42 -29.74 6.71
N GLU A 509 -2.94 -30.95 6.69
CA GLU A 509 -2.38 -32.04 7.50
C GLU A 509 -1.16 -32.66 6.84
N VAL A 510 -0.07 -32.79 7.62
CA VAL A 510 1.18 -33.45 7.25
C VAL A 510 1.57 -34.38 8.40
N LYS A 511 1.63 -35.67 8.16
CA LYS A 511 1.98 -36.71 9.18
C LYS A 511 1.22 -36.55 10.51
N GLY A 512 -0.08 -36.24 10.45
CA GLY A 512 -0.99 -36.17 11.59
C GLY A 512 -1.00 -34.84 12.34
N VAL A 513 -0.27 -33.83 11.86
CA VAL A 513 -0.35 -32.46 12.39
C VAL A 513 -0.71 -31.46 11.29
N LYS A 514 -1.49 -30.43 11.64
CA LYS A 514 -1.81 -29.36 10.70
C LYS A 514 -0.81 -28.23 10.79
N VAL A 515 -0.30 -27.79 9.65
CA VAL A 515 0.64 -26.69 9.49
C VAL A 515 0.18 -25.73 8.39
N PRO A 516 0.54 -24.43 8.46
CA PRO A 516 0.15 -23.46 7.45
C PRO A 516 0.91 -23.68 6.14
N PHE A 517 0.18 -23.66 5.01
CA PHE A 517 0.75 -23.71 3.66
C PHE A 517 0.81 -22.34 2.98
N ASN A 518 0.37 -21.30 3.69
CA ASN A 518 0.55 -19.92 3.24
C ASN A 518 0.88 -19.05 4.46
N ILE A 519 2.00 -18.35 4.38
CA ILE A 519 2.48 -17.40 5.40
C ILE A 519 2.64 -16.04 4.74
N ILE A 520 2.01 -15.02 5.29
CA ILE A 520 2.13 -13.64 4.80
C ILE A 520 2.90 -12.85 5.85
N LYS A 521 4.13 -12.42 5.52
CA LYS A 521 4.97 -11.60 6.38
C LYS A 521 4.90 -10.13 5.94
N ASN A 522 4.65 -9.22 6.88
CA ASN A 522 4.79 -7.78 6.63
C ASN A 522 6.13 -7.31 7.21
N LEU A 523 7.07 -7.01 6.31
CA LEU A 523 8.45 -6.57 6.61
C LEU A 523 8.70 -5.11 6.19
N GLY A 524 7.63 -4.26 6.20
CA GLY A 524 7.62 -2.96 5.54
C GLY A 524 7.11 -3.06 4.08
N PHE A 525 7.03 -4.26 3.57
CA PHE A 525 6.32 -4.71 2.37
C PHE A 525 5.71 -6.09 2.66
N GLU A 526 4.66 -6.44 1.95
CA GLU A 526 4.00 -7.73 2.12
C GLU A 526 4.73 -8.81 1.31
N LEU A 527 5.11 -9.90 1.99
CA LEU A 527 5.70 -11.10 1.39
C LEU A 527 4.72 -12.27 1.55
N ASP A 528 3.99 -12.60 0.51
CA ASP A 528 3.04 -13.73 0.46
C ASP A 528 3.76 -15.03 0.06
N VAL A 529 4.17 -15.81 1.05
CA VAL A 529 4.89 -17.07 0.87
C VAL A 529 3.90 -18.23 0.74
N LYS A 530 3.93 -18.93 -0.39
CA LYS A 530 3.18 -20.17 -0.62
C LYS A 530 4.11 -21.36 -0.45
N MET A 531 3.82 -22.25 0.50
CA MET A 531 4.62 -23.44 0.73
C MET A 531 4.44 -24.43 -0.41
N THR A 532 5.54 -24.83 -1.01
CA THR A 532 5.63 -25.85 -2.03
C THR A 532 5.84 -27.23 -1.40
N GLU A 533 6.54 -27.26 -0.25
CA GLU A 533 6.84 -28.49 0.47
C GLU A 533 6.88 -28.23 1.99
N VAL A 534 6.32 -29.17 2.77
CA VAL A 534 6.48 -29.18 4.24
C VAL A 534 6.79 -30.60 4.68
N ASN A 535 7.93 -30.75 5.38
CA ASN A 535 8.39 -32.06 5.88
C ASN A 535 8.41 -32.07 7.41
N ILE A 536 7.95 -33.18 7.99
CA ILE A 536 7.93 -33.42 9.42
C ILE A 536 8.80 -34.64 9.74
N ASN A 537 9.74 -34.47 10.66
CA ASN A 537 10.72 -35.46 11.09
C ASN A 537 11.65 -35.94 9.96
N GLU A 538 11.84 -35.13 8.94
CA GLU A 538 12.77 -35.35 7.83
C GLU A 538 13.21 -34.02 7.20
N GLY A 539 14.28 -34.03 6.38
CA GLY A 539 14.74 -32.85 5.63
C GLY A 539 15.47 -31.80 6.48
N VAL A 540 15.79 -32.10 7.73
CA VAL A 540 16.54 -31.20 8.64
C VAL A 540 17.79 -31.90 9.14
N THR A 541 18.94 -31.23 9.02
CA THR A 541 20.25 -31.70 9.45
C THR A 541 20.99 -30.66 10.27
N ASP A 542 22.01 -31.04 11.01
CA ASP A 542 22.82 -30.10 11.81
C ASP A 542 23.55 -29.05 10.94
N ALA A 543 23.82 -29.36 9.68
CA ALA A 543 24.44 -28.43 8.73
C ALA A 543 23.54 -27.24 8.37
N ASP A 544 22.22 -27.38 8.48
CA ASP A 544 21.26 -26.30 8.18
C ASP A 544 21.39 -25.12 9.15
N PHE A 545 21.96 -25.33 10.32
CA PHE A 545 22.05 -24.34 11.41
C PHE A 545 23.48 -23.78 11.61
N GLN A 546 24.31 -23.80 10.56
CA GLN A 546 25.69 -23.29 10.59
C GLN A 546 25.86 -21.89 9.98
#